data_5cbb20ef05b930553774255677153705
#
_entry.id   5cbb20ef05b930553774255677153705
#
_cell.length_a   1.000
_cell.length_b   1.000
_cell.length_c   1.000
_cell.angle_alpha   90.00
_cell.angle_beta   90.00
_cell.angle_gamma   90.00
#
_symmetry.space_group_name_H-M   'P 1'
#
loop_
_entity.id
_entity.type
_entity.pdbx_description
1 polymer ?
#
loop_
_entity_poly.entity_id
_entity_poly.type
_entity_poly.pdbx_seq_one_letter_code
_entity_poly.pdbx_strand_id
1 'polypeptide(L)'
;MDLKYFEKVRIFDGGMGQELLSKGLISKGTLWSASALIERKFHKLVIDVHISYINAGADIIVTNNFSARKIRFIQNKVLDKFQYANEQAGILANKAREISKKKILIAGSLPSQSDTYVEDERSTSEIKSDFEEQAKIISPYVDFFYLDVVSSGSCLLYTSD
;
A
#
# COMPACT_ATOMS: atom_id res chain seq x y z
N MET A 1 -18.90 3.21 0.94
CA MET A 1 -18.82 1.79 1.41
C MET A 1 -19.85 1.58 2.52
N ASP A 2 -20.57 0.44 2.54
CA ASP A 2 -21.49 0.12 3.65
C ASP A 2 -20.73 -0.58 4.78
N LEU A 3 -20.72 0.01 5.99
CA LEU A 3 -20.06 -0.54 7.18
C LEU A 3 -20.59 -1.92 7.58
N LYS A 4 -21.84 -2.27 7.21
CA LYS A 4 -22.41 -3.61 7.40
C LYS A 4 -21.57 -4.72 6.75
N TYR A 5 -20.74 -4.38 5.78
CA TYR A 5 -19.78 -5.33 5.20
C TYR A 5 -18.86 -5.94 6.26
N PHE A 6 -18.49 -5.18 7.29
CA PHE A 6 -17.57 -5.60 8.35
C PHE A 6 -18.26 -6.23 9.57
N GLU A 7 -19.58 -6.38 9.57
CA GLU A 7 -20.28 -7.16 10.60
C GLU A 7 -19.97 -8.67 10.53
N LYS A 8 -19.40 -9.12 9.42
CA LYS A 8 -18.92 -10.50 9.22
C LYS A 8 -17.40 -10.52 9.14
N VAL A 9 -16.82 -11.65 9.55
CA VAL A 9 -15.38 -11.90 9.36
C VAL A 9 -15.00 -11.68 7.88
N ARG A 10 -13.93 -10.93 7.65
CA ARG A 10 -13.36 -10.67 6.33
C ARG A 10 -11.89 -11.05 6.33
N ILE A 11 -11.47 -11.67 5.25
CA ILE A 11 -10.09 -12.14 5.09
C ILE A 11 -9.34 -11.11 4.25
N PHE A 12 -8.30 -10.53 4.83
CA PHE A 12 -7.33 -9.71 4.10
C PHE A 12 -6.34 -10.61 3.35
N ASP A 13 -5.67 -10.02 2.36
CA ASP A 13 -4.53 -10.67 1.71
C ASP A 13 -3.33 -10.79 2.66
N GLY A 14 -2.25 -11.41 2.17
CA GLY A 14 -1.04 -11.65 2.95
C GLY A 14 0.10 -10.68 2.66
N GLY A 15 1.30 -11.04 3.10
CA GLY A 15 2.51 -10.24 3.00
C GLY A 15 2.98 -10.02 1.55
N MET A 16 2.43 -9.06 0.85
CA MET A 16 2.72 -8.74 -0.55
C MET A 16 4.22 -8.63 -0.84
N GLY A 17 4.97 -7.92 0.02
CA GLY A 17 6.40 -7.71 -0.20
C GLY A 17 7.20 -9.00 -0.18
N GLN A 18 6.93 -9.91 0.76
CA GLN A 18 7.61 -11.20 0.85
C GLN A 18 7.27 -12.09 -0.33
N GLU A 19 6.00 -12.11 -0.74
CA GLU A 19 5.56 -12.89 -1.89
C GLU A 19 6.19 -12.41 -3.20
N LEU A 20 6.32 -11.09 -3.39
CA LEU A 20 7.02 -10.53 -4.54
C LEU A 20 8.51 -10.93 -4.57
N LEU A 21 9.20 -10.88 -3.42
CA LEU A 21 10.59 -11.30 -3.31
C LEU A 21 10.75 -12.79 -3.61
N SER A 22 9.89 -13.66 -3.06
CA SER A 22 9.91 -15.09 -3.31
C SER A 22 9.72 -15.46 -4.79
N LYS A 23 9.01 -14.61 -5.52
CA LYS A 23 8.73 -14.75 -6.96
C LYS A 23 9.71 -13.99 -7.86
N GLY A 24 10.83 -13.50 -7.32
CA GLY A 24 11.93 -12.95 -8.09
C GLY A 24 11.95 -11.42 -8.22
N LEU A 25 11.22 -10.69 -7.38
CA LEU A 25 11.43 -9.25 -7.28
C LEU A 25 12.86 -8.98 -6.78
N ILE A 26 13.59 -8.17 -7.52
CA ILE A 26 14.87 -7.62 -7.09
C ILE A 26 14.59 -6.23 -6.51
N SER A 27 14.63 -6.13 -5.18
CA SER A 27 14.41 -4.86 -4.49
C SER A 27 15.61 -3.94 -4.60
N LYS A 28 15.38 -2.62 -4.59
CA LYS A 28 16.43 -1.59 -4.62
C LYS A 28 16.45 -0.83 -3.30
N GLY A 29 17.57 -0.87 -2.61
CA GLY A 29 17.79 -0.15 -1.37
C GLY A 29 16.63 -0.35 -0.37
N THR A 30 16.17 0.73 0.25
CA THR A 30 15.07 0.73 1.21
C THR A 30 13.68 0.77 0.57
N LEU A 31 13.58 0.81 -0.77
CA LEU A 31 12.28 0.79 -1.48
C LEU A 31 11.55 -0.55 -1.36
N TRP A 32 12.29 -1.62 -1.10
CA TRP A 32 11.73 -2.97 -0.91
C TRP A 32 10.67 -3.31 -1.97
N SER A 33 9.41 -3.63 -1.58
CA SER A 33 8.32 -3.97 -2.51
C SER A 33 7.90 -2.82 -3.44
N ALA A 34 8.12 -1.55 -3.05
CA ALA A 34 7.85 -0.41 -3.91
C ALA A 34 8.72 -0.38 -5.19
N SER A 35 9.84 -1.10 -5.20
CA SER A 35 10.63 -1.28 -6.43
C SER A 35 9.80 -1.88 -7.57
N ALA A 36 8.84 -2.76 -7.24
CA ALA A 36 7.95 -3.37 -8.22
C ALA A 36 6.94 -2.38 -8.85
N LEU A 37 6.68 -1.26 -8.18
CA LEU A 37 5.79 -0.21 -8.68
C LEU A 37 6.49 0.72 -9.66
N ILE A 38 7.79 0.95 -9.45
CA ILE A 38 8.61 1.84 -10.29
C ILE A 38 9.02 1.14 -11.58
N GLU A 39 9.32 -0.16 -11.51
CA GLU A 39 9.84 -0.93 -12.64
C GLU A 39 8.72 -1.69 -13.35
N ARG A 40 8.33 -1.20 -14.53
CA ARG A 40 7.23 -1.78 -15.34
C ARG A 40 7.34 -3.28 -15.58
N LYS A 41 8.56 -3.83 -15.66
CA LYS A 41 8.78 -5.27 -15.84
C LYS A 41 8.18 -6.13 -14.72
N PHE A 42 7.99 -5.56 -13.52
CA PHE A 42 7.40 -6.24 -12.37
C PHE A 42 5.90 -5.98 -12.18
N HIS A 43 5.27 -5.10 -12.98
CA HIS A 43 3.84 -4.81 -12.83
C HIS A 43 2.98 -6.06 -12.99
N LYS A 44 3.32 -6.93 -13.95
CA LYS A 44 2.62 -8.22 -14.11
C LYS A 44 2.75 -9.08 -12.86
N LEU A 45 3.93 -9.12 -12.24
CA LEU A 45 4.17 -9.87 -11.02
C LEU A 45 3.29 -9.36 -9.87
N VAL A 46 3.16 -8.03 -9.70
CA VAL A 46 2.27 -7.43 -8.68
C VAL A 46 0.82 -7.87 -8.91
N ILE A 47 0.34 -7.81 -10.15
CA ILE A 47 -1.01 -8.25 -10.52
C ILE A 47 -1.21 -9.74 -10.19
N ASP A 48 -0.26 -10.59 -10.58
CA ASP A 48 -0.33 -12.04 -10.37
C ASP A 48 -0.36 -12.40 -8.88
N VAL A 49 0.39 -11.67 -8.03
CA VAL A 49 0.37 -11.86 -6.58
C VAL A 49 -0.98 -11.46 -5.99
N HIS A 50 -1.54 -10.31 -6.35
CA HIS A 50 -2.89 -9.93 -5.94
C HIS A 50 -3.92 -10.99 -6.35
N ILE A 51 -3.86 -11.47 -7.60
CA ILE A 51 -4.77 -12.52 -8.09
C ILE A 51 -4.60 -13.81 -7.28
N SER A 52 -3.39 -14.17 -6.89
CA SER A 52 -3.15 -15.37 -6.08
C SER A 52 -3.85 -15.30 -4.72
N TYR A 53 -3.78 -14.14 -4.03
CA TYR A 53 -4.51 -13.92 -2.78
C TYR A 53 -6.02 -13.92 -2.96
N ILE A 54 -6.52 -13.26 -4.01
CA ILE A 54 -7.95 -13.29 -4.35
C ILE A 54 -8.43 -14.73 -4.59
N ASN A 55 -7.62 -15.55 -5.27
CA ASN A 55 -7.95 -16.95 -5.54
C ASN A 55 -7.87 -17.82 -4.28
N ALA A 56 -6.98 -17.49 -3.34
CA ALA A 56 -6.89 -18.13 -2.04
C ALA A 56 -8.05 -17.80 -1.10
N GLY A 57 -8.90 -16.82 -1.46
CA GLY A 57 -10.11 -16.48 -0.70
C GLY A 57 -10.07 -15.14 0.02
N ALA A 58 -9.13 -14.24 -0.31
CA ALA A 58 -9.14 -12.89 0.24
C ALA A 58 -10.42 -12.13 -0.19
N ASP A 59 -11.12 -11.57 0.78
CA ASP A 59 -12.24 -10.65 0.59
C ASP A 59 -11.74 -9.22 0.28
N ILE A 60 -10.54 -8.91 0.79
CA ILE A 60 -9.92 -7.58 0.72
C ILE A 60 -8.45 -7.76 0.32
N ILE A 61 -7.99 -6.99 -0.65
CA ILE A 61 -6.57 -6.86 -0.99
C ILE A 61 -6.06 -5.47 -0.61
N VAL A 62 -4.82 -5.40 -0.13
CA VAL A 62 -4.16 -4.15 0.26
C VAL A 62 -3.21 -3.71 -0.84
N THR A 63 -3.24 -2.45 -1.22
CA THR A 63 -2.34 -1.90 -2.24
C THR A 63 -0.86 -2.04 -1.85
N ASN A 64 0.02 -2.32 -2.82
CA ASN A 64 1.46 -2.56 -2.57
C ASN A 64 2.27 -1.29 -2.31
N ASN A 65 1.70 -0.31 -1.60
CA ASN A 65 2.39 0.96 -1.35
C ASN A 65 2.89 1.15 0.09
N PHE A 66 2.90 0.10 0.91
CA PHE A 66 3.47 0.13 2.26
C PHE A 66 4.87 0.75 2.31
N SER A 67 5.78 0.36 1.43
CA SER A 67 7.12 0.93 1.34
C SER A 67 7.23 2.13 0.39
N ALA A 68 6.14 2.52 -0.27
CA ALA A 68 6.10 3.70 -1.12
C ALA A 68 5.89 5.01 -0.31
N ARG A 69 6.55 5.13 0.83
CA ARG A 69 6.57 6.32 1.68
C ARG A 69 7.56 7.35 1.15
N LYS A 70 7.25 8.62 1.27
CA LYS A 70 8.06 9.73 0.75
C LYS A 70 9.51 9.66 1.20
N ILE A 71 9.74 9.38 2.49
CA ILE A 71 11.09 9.27 3.06
C ILE A 71 11.95 8.21 2.34
N ARG A 72 11.34 7.08 1.91
CA ARG A 72 12.06 6.02 1.20
C ARG A 72 12.50 6.46 -0.20
N PHE A 73 11.70 7.28 -0.87
CA PHE A 73 12.04 7.83 -2.17
C PHE A 73 13.14 8.89 -2.07
N ILE A 74 13.14 9.70 -1.00
CA ILE A 74 14.22 10.63 -0.70
C ILE A 74 15.53 9.88 -0.44
N GLN A 75 15.52 8.88 0.44
CA GLN A 75 16.69 8.05 0.77
C GLN A 75 17.32 7.39 -0.46
N ASN A 76 16.50 6.97 -1.41
CA ASN A 76 16.94 6.31 -2.65
C ASN A 76 17.16 7.28 -3.82
N LYS A 77 17.02 8.60 -3.60
CA LYS A 77 17.22 9.67 -4.62
C LYS A 77 16.33 9.52 -5.86
N VAL A 78 15.08 9.08 -5.65
CA VAL A 78 14.07 8.88 -6.70
C VAL A 78 12.71 9.50 -6.32
N LEU A 79 12.73 10.65 -5.64
CA LEU A 79 11.52 11.32 -5.17
C LEU A 79 10.56 11.65 -6.32
N ASP A 80 11.06 11.89 -7.52
CA ASP A 80 10.30 12.09 -8.75
C ASP A 80 9.39 10.90 -9.12
N LYS A 81 9.62 9.73 -8.55
CA LYS A 81 8.81 8.52 -8.75
C LYS A 81 7.75 8.29 -7.66
N PHE A 82 7.71 9.11 -6.61
CA PHE A 82 6.80 8.89 -5.48
C PHE A 82 5.33 8.87 -5.89
N GLN A 83 4.87 9.89 -6.60
CA GLN A 83 3.49 9.94 -7.09
C GLN A 83 3.19 8.74 -8.00
N TYR A 84 4.02 8.53 -9.02
CA TYR A 84 3.86 7.42 -9.96
C TYR A 84 3.75 6.06 -9.26
N ALA A 85 4.61 5.78 -8.27
CA ALA A 85 4.57 4.50 -7.55
C ALA A 85 3.26 4.30 -6.78
N ASN A 86 2.77 5.32 -6.07
CA ASN A 86 1.51 5.24 -5.35
C ASN A 86 0.30 5.09 -6.31
N GLU A 87 0.28 5.79 -7.43
CA GLU A 87 -0.73 5.60 -8.48
C GLU A 87 -0.69 4.16 -9.03
N GLN A 88 0.51 3.64 -9.33
CA GLN A 88 0.64 2.27 -9.83
C GLN A 88 0.15 1.22 -8.83
N ALA A 89 0.37 1.43 -7.53
CA ALA A 89 -0.16 0.51 -6.52
C ALA A 89 -1.69 0.35 -6.63
N GLY A 90 -2.40 1.46 -6.77
CA GLY A 90 -3.85 1.45 -6.95
C GLY A 90 -4.28 0.87 -8.30
N ILE A 91 -3.63 1.29 -9.39
CA ILE A 91 -3.93 0.82 -10.75
C ILE A 91 -3.75 -0.70 -10.86
N LEU A 92 -2.66 -1.25 -10.33
CA LEU A 92 -2.36 -2.68 -10.43
C LEU A 92 -3.31 -3.52 -9.58
N ALA A 93 -3.70 -3.05 -8.40
CA ALA A 93 -4.72 -3.69 -7.56
C ALA A 93 -6.09 -3.74 -8.27
N ASN A 94 -6.50 -2.64 -8.92
CA ASN A 94 -7.74 -2.60 -9.72
C ASN A 94 -7.68 -3.57 -10.91
N LYS A 95 -6.56 -3.64 -11.62
CA LYS A 95 -6.38 -4.62 -12.71
C LYS A 95 -6.51 -6.06 -12.21
N ALA A 96 -5.95 -6.37 -11.05
CA ALA A 96 -6.09 -7.70 -10.46
C ALA A 96 -7.56 -8.02 -10.13
N ARG A 97 -8.30 -7.04 -9.55
CA ARG A 97 -9.75 -7.17 -9.29
C ARG A 97 -10.53 -7.42 -10.58
N GLU A 98 -10.28 -6.65 -11.63
CA GLU A 98 -10.94 -6.81 -12.93
C GLU A 98 -10.68 -8.19 -13.55
N ILE A 99 -9.43 -8.63 -13.54
CA ILE A 99 -9.04 -9.95 -14.11
C ILE A 99 -9.66 -11.09 -13.30
N SER A 100 -9.68 -10.99 -11.98
CA SER A 100 -10.24 -12.04 -11.11
C SER A 100 -11.75 -12.22 -11.27
N LYS A 101 -12.46 -11.17 -11.70
CA LYS A 101 -13.93 -11.11 -11.77
C LYS A 101 -14.64 -11.41 -10.44
N LYS A 102 -13.92 -11.36 -9.32
CA LYS A 102 -14.47 -11.59 -7.97
C LYS A 102 -14.85 -10.26 -7.32
N LYS A 103 -15.90 -10.31 -6.51
CA LYS A 103 -16.34 -9.16 -5.73
C LYS A 103 -15.48 -9.04 -4.47
N ILE A 104 -14.39 -8.28 -4.56
CA ILE A 104 -13.49 -7.99 -3.46
C ILE A 104 -13.38 -6.47 -3.26
N LEU A 105 -12.91 -6.04 -2.09
CA LEU A 105 -12.58 -4.65 -1.83
C LEU A 105 -11.07 -4.42 -1.93
N ILE A 106 -10.68 -3.18 -2.24
CA ILE A 106 -9.30 -2.72 -2.27
C ILE A 106 -9.09 -1.72 -1.14
N ALA A 107 -8.21 -2.06 -0.21
CA ALA A 107 -7.77 -1.18 0.87
C ALA A 107 -6.51 -0.42 0.44
N GLY A 108 -6.49 0.89 0.63
CA GLY A 108 -5.30 1.71 0.44
C GLY A 108 -4.40 1.62 1.67
N SER A 109 -3.19 1.10 1.54
CA SER A 109 -2.22 1.10 2.64
C SER A 109 -1.80 2.52 2.99
N LEU A 110 -1.98 2.90 4.27
CA LEU A 110 -1.44 4.12 4.87
C LEU A 110 -0.50 3.72 6.02
N PRO A 111 0.77 3.48 5.73
CA PRO A 111 1.78 3.10 6.72
C PRO A 111 2.27 4.30 7.52
N SER A 112 2.91 4.03 8.68
CA SER A 112 3.72 5.03 9.36
C SER A 112 4.68 5.71 8.36
N GLN A 113 4.77 7.05 8.39
CA GLN A 113 5.51 7.82 7.37
C GLN A 113 7.03 7.88 7.62
N SER A 114 7.51 7.36 8.76
CA SER A 114 8.92 7.16 9.08
C SER A 114 9.33 5.68 8.98
N ASP A 115 10.39 5.29 9.67
CA ASP A 115 10.79 3.90 9.79
C ASP A 115 9.79 3.09 10.63
N THR A 116 9.57 1.84 10.22
CA THR A 116 8.64 0.93 10.88
C THR A 116 9.17 0.57 12.27
N TYR A 117 8.27 0.53 13.26
CA TYR A 117 8.56 0.21 14.68
C TYR A 117 9.45 1.22 15.42
N VAL A 118 9.64 2.40 14.86
CA VAL A 118 10.37 3.49 15.48
C VAL A 118 9.43 4.68 15.64
N GLU A 119 9.56 5.42 16.74
CA GLU A 119 8.81 6.66 16.93
C GLU A 119 9.24 7.69 15.88
N ASP A 120 8.27 8.40 15.32
CA ASP A 120 8.52 9.48 14.37
C ASP A 120 8.72 10.78 15.16
N GLU A 121 9.96 11.26 15.26
CA GLU A 121 10.33 12.47 15.99
C GLU A 121 10.03 13.78 15.23
N ARG A 122 9.53 13.69 14.00
CA ARG A 122 9.14 14.87 13.22
C ARG A 122 7.92 15.56 13.82
N SER A 123 7.69 16.80 13.42
CA SER A 123 6.51 17.53 13.87
C SER A 123 5.22 16.86 13.38
N THR A 124 4.16 16.97 14.17
CA THR A 124 2.81 16.50 13.81
C THR A 124 2.36 17.00 12.44
N SER A 125 2.66 18.26 12.12
CA SER A 125 2.29 18.88 10.83
C SER A 125 3.00 18.24 9.65
N GLU A 126 4.27 17.86 9.79
CA GLU A 126 5.02 17.17 8.73
C GLU A 126 4.49 15.75 8.53
N ILE A 127 4.24 15.02 9.64
CA ILE A 127 3.67 13.67 9.57
C ILE A 127 2.29 13.70 8.90
N LYS A 128 1.40 14.61 9.33
CA LYS A 128 0.07 14.79 8.76
C LYS A 128 0.16 15.13 7.26
N SER A 129 1.04 16.02 6.86
CA SER A 129 1.24 16.39 5.45
C SER A 129 1.65 15.20 4.58
N ASP A 130 2.55 14.34 5.07
CA ASP A 130 2.99 13.16 4.32
C ASP A 130 1.87 12.11 4.19
N PHE A 131 1.06 11.91 5.24
CA PHE A 131 -0.14 11.05 5.18
C PHE A 131 -1.16 11.59 4.18
N GLU A 132 -1.47 12.89 4.24
CA GLU A 132 -2.42 13.54 3.33
C GLU A 132 -1.97 13.44 1.88
N GLU A 133 -0.69 13.67 1.59
CA GLU A 133 -0.13 13.56 0.25
C GLU A 133 -0.31 12.16 -0.30
N GLN A 134 0.08 11.13 0.46
CA GLN A 134 -0.06 9.73 0.05
C GLN A 134 -1.52 9.33 -0.11
N ALA A 135 -2.39 9.72 0.83
CA ALA A 135 -3.82 9.46 0.78
C ALA A 135 -4.47 10.10 -0.45
N LYS A 136 -4.17 11.36 -0.76
CA LYS A 136 -4.69 12.05 -1.96
C LYS A 136 -4.33 11.32 -3.25
N ILE A 137 -3.10 10.82 -3.37
CA ILE A 137 -2.65 10.11 -4.57
C ILE A 137 -3.41 8.80 -4.76
N ILE A 138 -3.61 8.04 -3.68
CA ILE A 138 -4.17 6.69 -3.80
C ILE A 138 -5.70 6.64 -3.71
N SER A 139 -6.34 7.66 -3.13
CA SER A 139 -7.80 7.71 -2.89
C SER A 139 -8.66 7.40 -4.13
N PRO A 140 -8.31 7.79 -5.38
CA PRO A 140 -9.14 7.48 -6.55
C PRO A 140 -9.20 5.98 -6.90
N TYR A 141 -8.33 5.17 -6.31
CA TYR A 141 -8.13 3.77 -6.71
C TYR A 141 -8.61 2.76 -5.66
N VAL A 142 -9.06 3.20 -4.48
CA VAL A 142 -9.33 2.33 -3.33
C VAL A 142 -10.76 2.50 -2.83
N ASP A 143 -11.27 1.48 -2.16
CA ASP A 143 -12.61 1.51 -1.58
C ASP A 143 -12.61 2.11 -0.16
N PHE A 144 -11.48 1.99 0.57
CA PHE A 144 -11.24 2.57 1.89
C PHE A 144 -9.73 2.56 2.21
N PHE A 145 -9.33 3.22 3.30
CA PHE A 145 -7.97 3.21 3.78
C PHE A 145 -7.75 2.20 4.90
N TYR A 146 -6.56 1.61 4.91
CA TYR A 146 -6.09 0.70 5.95
C TYR A 146 -4.85 1.31 6.60
N LEU A 147 -4.95 1.59 7.92
CA LEU A 147 -3.81 2.07 8.71
C LEU A 147 -2.86 0.91 8.94
N ASP A 148 -1.76 0.89 8.20
CA ASP A 148 -0.90 -0.27 8.02
C ASP A 148 0.35 -0.15 8.90
N VAL A 149 0.42 -0.97 9.96
CA VAL A 149 1.56 -1.01 10.91
C VAL A 149 1.88 0.38 11.48
N VAL A 150 0.90 1.00 12.12
CA VAL A 150 1.07 2.29 12.81
C VAL A 150 1.71 2.04 14.17
N SER A 151 2.81 2.74 14.46
CA SER A 151 3.68 2.46 15.62
C SER A 151 3.26 3.17 16.91
N SER A 152 2.33 4.13 16.88
CA SER A 152 1.86 4.84 18.06
C SER A 152 0.39 5.24 17.97
N GLY A 153 -0.28 5.38 19.13
CA GLY A 153 -1.65 5.86 19.20
C GLY A 153 -1.84 7.30 18.68
N SER A 154 -0.82 8.14 18.82
CA SER A 154 -0.83 9.49 18.27
C SER A 154 -0.87 9.50 16.74
N CYS A 155 -0.19 8.57 16.07
CA CYS A 155 -0.29 8.44 14.62
C CYS A 155 -1.73 8.17 14.14
N LEU A 156 -2.54 7.43 14.92
CA LEU A 156 -3.94 7.15 14.58
C LEU A 156 -4.80 8.42 14.60
N LEU A 157 -4.54 9.34 15.55
CA LEU A 157 -5.29 10.59 15.66
C LEU A 157 -5.04 11.54 14.48
N TYR A 158 -3.88 11.47 13.85
CA TYR A 158 -3.51 12.35 12.72
C TYR A 158 -4.03 11.85 11.37
N THR A 159 -4.50 10.62 11.30
CA THR A 159 -5.03 9.99 10.07
C THR A 159 -6.55 9.91 10.04
N SER A 160 -7.24 10.29 11.14
CA SER A 160 -8.69 10.16 11.29
C SER A 160 -9.50 11.40 10.91
N ASP A 161 -8.85 12.54 10.65
CA ASP A 161 -9.46 13.79 10.17
C ASP A 161 -9.29 13.92 8.66
#